data_20cd3c177f6f27d675a4fd1e8219a127
#
_entry.id   20cd3c177f6f27d675a4fd1e8219a127
#
_cell.length_a   1.000
_cell.length_b   1.000
_cell.length_c   1.000
_cell.angle_alpha   90.00
_cell.angle_beta   90.00
_cell.angle_gamma   90.00
#
_symmetry.space_group_name_H-M   'P 1'
#
loop_
_entity.id
_entity.type
_entity.pdbx_description
1 polymer ?
#
loop_
_entity_poly.entity_id
_entity_poly.type
_entity_poly.pdbx_seq_one_letter_code
_entity_poly.pdbx_strand_id
1 'polypeptide(L)'
;MSENLFQRRRFLLSAAAGTAALALPSLTPAFAASPSGPAPVLPVRQVSTDLLDIGYHEAGPENGRPVILLHGFPYDIHSYVDVAPMLAAQGYRVIVPYLRGHGSTRFLDAATPRSGQQAAIGADVLALMDALHIPEAVLAGYDWGGRAACVVAALKPSRCVGLVSVNSYLIQDIAKAGAPLPASVEWGLWYQYYFQTERGRAGLQANRRDIARILWKNNSPTWHFDDATFERSAKAFDHPDYVDIVIHSYRHRLGLAAGYPEYEAAEKKLAALPAITVPAITLDGMADGVIPATDGRSSAARFTGPRSHRQIPGVGHNLPQEAPKEFADAVAELARNGKWRS
;
A
#
# COMPACT_ATOMS: atom_id res chain seq x y z
N MET A 1 -41.03 -22.47 -37.09
CA MET A 1 -40.86 -23.92 -37.25
C MET A 1 -39.47 -24.19 -36.76
N SER A 2 -39.22 -24.79 -35.81
CA SER A 2 -39.49 -25.76 -34.74
C SER A 2 -38.15 -25.91 -34.05
N GLU A 3 -38.04 -25.58 -32.80
CA GLU A 3 -38.24 -26.44 -31.61
C GLU A 3 -37.30 -27.64 -31.50
N ASN A 4 -36.69 -27.67 -30.34
CA ASN A 4 -36.42 -28.84 -29.51
C ASN A 4 -34.99 -29.44 -29.63
N LEU A 5 -34.31 -29.92 -28.60
CA LEU A 5 -34.78 -30.50 -27.33
C LEU A 5 -33.61 -30.72 -26.38
N PHE A 6 -33.90 -30.53 -25.14
CA PHE A 6 -33.24 -31.14 -23.97
C PHE A 6 -33.24 -32.67 -24.07
N GLN A 7 -32.14 -33.32 -23.73
CA GLN A 7 -32.26 -34.62 -23.06
C GLN A 7 -31.13 -34.89 -22.05
N ARG A 8 -31.58 -35.08 -20.82
CA ARG A 8 -30.88 -35.72 -19.71
C ARG A 8 -30.68 -37.19 -19.98
N ARG A 9 -29.52 -37.78 -19.68
CA ARG A 9 -29.43 -39.21 -19.36
C ARG A 9 -28.69 -39.41 -18.04
N ARG A 10 -29.46 -39.88 -17.05
CA ARG A 10 -28.99 -40.59 -15.86
C ARG A 10 -28.47 -41.95 -16.29
N PHE A 11 -27.33 -42.38 -15.75
CA PHE A 11 -26.99 -43.78 -15.59
C PHE A 11 -26.53 -44.04 -14.16
N LEU A 12 -27.36 -44.80 -13.46
CA LEU A 12 -27.02 -45.50 -12.23
C LEU A 12 -26.44 -46.86 -12.64
N LEU A 13 -25.32 -47.25 -12.10
CA LEU A 13 -24.96 -48.66 -11.89
C LEU A 13 -24.03 -48.76 -10.68
N SER A 14 -24.50 -49.48 -9.69
CA SER A 14 -23.82 -49.89 -8.47
C SER A 14 -22.82 -51.02 -8.78
N ALA A 15 -21.62 -50.91 -8.21
CA ALA A 15 -20.79 -52.09 -7.93
C ALA A 15 -19.97 -51.80 -6.68
N ALA A 16 -20.24 -52.56 -5.62
CA ALA A 16 -19.48 -52.59 -4.40
C ALA A 16 -18.19 -53.40 -4.58
N ALA A 17 -17.06 -52.83 -4.27
CA ALA A 17 -15.86 -53.56 -3.98
C ALA A 17 -15.10 -52.80 -2.88
N GLY A 18 -15.01 -53.42 -1.71
CA GLY A 18 -14.32 -52.85 -0.56
C GLY A 18 -12.80 -52.91 -0.76
N THR A 19 -12.15 -51.79 -0.54
CA THR A 19 -10.72 -51.71 -0.25
C THR A 19 -10.53 -50.77 0.92
N ALA A 20 -9.96 -51.29 1.98
CA ALA A 20 -9.58 -50.52 3.16
C ALA A 20 -8.50 -49.50 2.76
N ALA A 21 -8.83 -48.23 2.71
CA ALA A 21 -7.89 -47.14 2.55
C ALA A 21 -7.49 -46.66 3.96
N LEU A 22 -6.21 -46.79 4.28
CA LEU A 22 -5.57 -46.14 5.42
C LEU A 22 -5.68 -44.61 5.24
N ALA A 23 -6.50 -43.98 6.07
CA ALA A 23 -6.62 -42.56 6.10
C ALA A 23 -5.37 -41.95 6.74
N LEU A 24 -4.51 -41.34 5.93
CA LEU A 24 -3.50 -40.40 6.40
C LEU A 24 -4.22 -39.11 6.83
N PRO A 25 -3.91 -38.53 7.99
CA PRO A 25 -4.49 -37.26 8.37
C PRO A 25 -3.95 -36.16 7.43
N SER A 26 -4.85 -35.58 6.63
CA SER A 26 -4.56 -34.36 5.88
C SER A 26 -4.31 -33.21 6.86
N LEU A 27 -3.05 -32.80 7.00
CA LEU A 27 -2.68 -31.56 7.65
C LEU A 27 -3.15 -30.40 6.75
N THR A 28 -4.39 -29.99 6.89
CA THR A 28 -4.83 -28.67 6.44
C THR A 28 -4.15 -27.62 7.33
N PRO A 29 -3.43 -26.65 6.78
CA PRO A 29 -2.93 -25.57 7.59
C PRO A 29 -4.15 -24.83 8.17
N ALA A 30 -4.27 -24.83 9.49
CA ALA A 30 -5.24 -24.03 10.20
C ALA A 30 -4.87 -22.56 9.94
N PHE A 31 -5.60 -21.88 9.06
CA PHE A 31 -5.62 -20.43 9.05
C PHE A 31 -6.11 -20.01 10.43
N ALA A 32 -5.26 -19.32 11.17
CA ALA A 32 -5.64 -18.74 12.44
C ALA A 32 -6.84 -17.81 12.21
N ALA A 33 -7.99 -18.15 12.76
CA ALA A 33 -9.16 -17.29 12.76
C ALA A 33 -8.78 -15.98 13.43
N SER A 34 -8.97 -14.86 12.75
CA SER A 34 -8.83 -13.53 13.33
C SER A 34 -9.67 -13.44 14.60
N PRO A 35 -9.20 -12.83 15.69
CA PRO A 35 -9.94 -12.73 16.92
C PRO A 35 -11.26 -12.00 16.68
N SER A 36 -12.38 -12.61 17.04
CA SER A 36 -13.76 -12.10 16.90
C SER A 36 -14.10 -11.05 17.97
N GLY A 37 -13.31 -9.99 18.08
CA GLY A 37 -13.59 -8.81 18.90
C GLY A 37 -13.79 -7.58 18.04
N PRO A 38 -14.42 -6.51 18.56
CA PRO A 38 -14.46 -5.24 17.83
C PRO A 38 -13.02 -4.81 17.56
N ALA A 39 -12.70 -4.64 16.27
CA ALA A 39 -11.36 -4.33 15.85
C ALA A 39 -10.86 -3.01 16.48
N PRO A 40 -9.64 -2.95 17.02
CA PRO A 40 -9.14 -1.82 17.77
C PRO A 40 -9.16 -0.54 16.92
N VAL A 41 -9.67 0.55 17.50
CA VAL A 41 -9.52 1.89 16.95
C VAL A 41 -8.13 2.37 17.37
N LEU A 42 -7.28 2.68 16.38
CA LEU A 42 -5.95 3.19 16.66
C LEU A 42 -6.06 4.64 17.18
N PRO A 43 -5.49 4.96 18.36
CA PRO A 43 -5.44 6.33 18.83
C PRO A 43 -4.59 7.17 17.89
N VAL A 44 -5.08 8.36 17.54
CA VAL A 44 -4.43 9.28 16.60
C VAL A 44 -3.93 10.51 17.35
N ARG A 45 -2.68 10.87 17.08
CA ARG A 45 -2.03 12.12 17.49
C ARG A 45 -1.95 13.05 16.30
N GLN A 46 -1.66 14.33 16.55
CA GLN A 46 -1.43 15.33 15.51
C GLN A 46 -0.05 15.96 15.69
N VAL A 47 0.61 16.27 14.60
CA VAL A 47 1.85 17.05 14.57
C VAL A 47 1.83 18.00 13.38
N SER A 48 2.09 19.28 13.64
CA SER A 48 2.15 20.30 12.60
C SER A 48 3.54 20.33 11.95
N THR A 49 3.54 20.42 10.63
CA THR A 49 4.69 20.70 9.77
C THR A 49 4.54 22.10 9.17
N ASP A 50 5.39 22.51 8.25
CA ASP A 50 5.23 23.80 7.54
C ASP A 50 3.98 23.81 6.63
N LEU A 51 3.48 22.65 6.18
CA LEU A 51 2.42 22.55 5.20
C LEU A 51 1.15 21.86 5.72
N LEU A 52 1.34 20.86 6.58
CA LEU A 52 0.30 19.95 7.03
C LEU A 52 0.26 19.86 8.55
N ASP A 53 -0.93 19.70 9.09
CA ASP A 53 -1.16 19.11 10.41
C ASP A 53 -1.42 17.61 10.18
N ILE A 54 -0.42 16.77 10.50
CA ILE A 54 -0.42 15.35 10.16
C ILE A 54 -1.00 14.52 11.30
N GLY A 55 -2.09 13.81 11.02
CA GLY A 55 -2.61 12.79 11.91
C GLY A 55 -1.83 11.48 11.80
N TYR A 56 -1.43 10.91 12.92
CA TYR A 56 -0.68 9.67 12.94
C TYR A 56 -1.00 8.81 14.18
N HIS A 57 -0.89 7.50 14.01
CA HIS A 57 -0.86 6.57 15.13
C HIS A 57 0.60 6.32 15.54
N GLU A 58 0.83 6.21 16.85
CA GLU A 58 2.14 5.88 17.40
C GLU A 58 2.03 4.72 18.38
N ALA A 59 2.92 3.74 18.24
CA ALA A 59 2.99 2.58 19.13
C ALA A 59 4.44 2.27 19.51
N GLY A 60 4.62 1.59 20.65
CA GLY A 60 5.93 1.23 21.19
C GLY A 60 6.60 2.34 21.99
N PRO A 61 7.86 2.10 22.44
CA PRO A 61 8.57 3.06 23.27
C PRO A 61 9.06 4.26 22.47
N GLU A 62 8.94 5.47 23.02
CA GLU A 62 9.32 6.72 22.38
C GLU A 62 10.81 6.76 21.98
N ASN A 63 11.68 6.13 22.78
CA ASN A 63 13.11 6.00 22.52
C ASN A 63 13.49 4.76 21.68
N GLY A 64 12.50 4.02 21.17
CA GLY A 64 12.72 2.90 20.26
C GLY A 64 13.24 3.36 18.90
N ARG A 65 13.93 2.44 18.19
CA ARG A 65 14.35 2.71 16.79
C ARG A 65 13.14 3.00 15.91
N PRO A 66 13.11 4.12 15.16
CA PRO A 66 11.91 4.54 14.45
C PRO A 66 11.62 3.67 13.22
N VAL A 67 10.36 3.31 13.07
CA VAL A 67 9.79 2.65 11.89
C VAL A 67 8.58 3.45 11.43
N ILE A 68 8.52 3.82 10.14
CA ILE A 68 7.39 4.56 9.56
C ILE A 68 6.69 3.65 8.57
N LEU A 69 5.38 3.43 8.79
CA LEU A 69 4.53 2.54 8.00
C LEU A 69 3.53 3.37 7.19
N LEU A 70 3.58 3.26 5.86
CA LEU A 70 2.91 4.14 4.92
C LEU A 70 1.84 3.40 4.12
N HIS A 71 0.58 3.78 4.28
CA HIS A 71 -0.55 3.13 3.62
C HIS A 71 -0.71 3.52 2.14
N GLY A 72 -1.51 2.73 1.40
CA GLY A 72 -1.83 2.96 -0.01
C GLY A 72 -3.18 3.65 -0.22
N PHE A 73 -3.60 3.73 -1.48
CA PHE A 73 -4.91 4.15 -1.94
C PHE A 73 -5.73 2.93 -2.43
N PRO A 74 -6.98 2.80 -2.11
CA PRO A 74 -7.79 3.56 -1.16
C PRO A 74 -7.82 2.87 0.21
N TYR A 75 -6.81 3.10 1.00
CA TYR A 75 -6.61 2.49 2.32
C TYR A 75 -6.27 3.60 3.34
N ASP A 76 -5.95 3.20 4.58
CA ASP A 76 -5.60 4.13 5.65
C ASP A 76 -4.65 3.49 6.68
N ILE A 77 -4.45 4.15 7.82
CA ILE A 77 -3.55 3.68 8.89
C ILE A 77 -3.93 2.28 9.41
N HIS A 78 -5.19 1.85 9.28
CA HIS A 78 -5.64 0.54 9.74
C HIS A 78 -5.10 -0.63 8.90
N SER A 79 -4.44 -0.36 7.76
CA SER A 79 -3.63 -1.37 7.06
C SER A 79 -2.53 -1.97 7.95
N TYR A 80 -2.17 -1.26 9.01
CA TYR A 80 -1.10 -1.65 9.94
C TYR A 80 -1.60 -2.00 11.35
N VAL A 81 -2.91 -2.22 11.51
CA VAL A 81 -3.53 -2.49 12.81
C VAL A 81 -2.90 -3.68 13.54
N ASP A 82 -2.45 -4.69 12.79
CA ASP A 82 -1.78 -5.88 13.34
C ASP A 82 -0.25 -5.75 13.29
N VAL A 83 0.32 -5.08 12.29
CA VAL A 83 1.77 -4.89 12.13
C VAL A 83 2.35 -3.98 13.22
N ALA A 84 1.66 -2.87 13.52
CA ALA A 84 2.18 -1.89 14.47
C ALA A 84 2.40 -2.48 15.88
N PRO A 85 1.45 -3.23 16.49
CA PRO A 85 1.70 -3.84 17.78
C PRO A 85 2.77 -4.94 17.75
N MET A 86 2.93 -5.69 16.63
CA MET A 86 3.99 -6.68 16.49
C MET A 86 5.39 -6.05 16.54
N LEU A 87 5.57 -4.90 15.91
CA LEU A 87 6.83 -4.16 15.92
C LEU A 87 7.04 -3.44 17.26
N ALA A 88 5.99 -2.84 17.83
CA ALA A 88 6.05 -2.20 19.14
C ALA A 88 6.46 -3.18 20.25
N ALA A 89 5.96 -4.42 20.21
CA ALA A 89 6.33 -5.48 21.15
C ALA A 89 7.82 -5.90 21.03
N GLN A 90 8.46 -5.60 19.89
CA GLN A 90 9.90 -5.80 19.68
C GLN A 90 10.73 -4.56 20.08
N GLY A 91 10.11 -3.52 20.64
CA GLY A 91 10.80 -2.32 21.13
C GLY A 91 11.04 -1.23 20.07
N TYR A 92 10.40 -1.31 18.90
CA TYR A 92 10.47 -0.26 17.88
C TYR A 92 9.48 0.88 18.21
N ARG A 93 9.86 2.12 17.88
CA ARG A 93 8.95 3.26 17.82
C ARG A 93 8.24 3.26 16.47
N VAL A 94 6.97 2.91 16.44
CA VAL A 94 6.20 2.71 15.20
C VAL A 94 5.31 3.92 14.95
N ILE A 95 5.49 4.57 13.81
CA ILE A 95 4.72 5.74 13.37
C ILE A 95 3.93 5.36 12.13
N VAL A 96 2.61 5.57 12.17
CA VAL A 96 1.69 5.25 11.07
C VAL A 96 0.89 6.51 10.71
N PRO A 97 1.35 7.36 9.80
CA PRO A 97 0.65 8.57 9.44
C PRO A 97 -0.50 8.33 8.46
N TYR A 98 -1.54 9.15 8.56
CA TYR A 98 -2.44 9.37 7.43
C TYR A 98 -1.71 10.19 6.36
N LEU A 99 -1.68 9.69 5.14
CA LEU A 99 -1.19 10.45 3.99
C LEU A 99 -2.10 11.66 3.73
N ARG A 100 -1.56 12.68 3.02
CA ARG A 100 -2.36 13.85 2.60
C ARG A 100 -3.69 13.44 1.98
N GLY A 101 -4.77 14.11 2.34
CA GLY A 101 -6.12 13.81 1.86
C GLY A 101 -6.80 12.62 2.54
N HIS A 102 -6.24 12.09 3.62
CA HIS A 102 -6.82 10.97 4.36
C HIS A 102 -6.95 11.28 5.86
N GLY A 103 -7.96 10.69 6.48
CA GLY A 103 -8.16 10.70 7.92
C GLY A 103 -8.18 12.12 8.54
N SER A 104 -7.31 12.37 9.49
CA SER A 104 -7.21 13.67 10.18
C SER A 104 -6.07 14.59 9.70
N THR A 105 -5.28 14.15 8.70
CA THR A 105 -4.24 15.02 8.11
C THR A 105 -4.88 16.19 7.36
N ARG A 106 -4.48 17.43 7.65
CA ARG A 106 -5.07 18.66 7.09
C ARG A 106 -4.00 19.59 6.55
N PHE A 107 -4.30 20.31 5.47
CA PHE A 107 -3.49 21.46 5.06
C PHE A 107 -3.69 22.61 6.05
N LEU A 108 -2.60 23.27 6.41
CA LEU A 108 -2.63 24.43 7.30
C LEU A 108 -3.23 25.65 6.60
N ASP A 109 -3.01 25.78 5.29
CA ASP A 109 -3.55 26.87 4.47
C ASP A 109 -4.50 26.31 3.41
N ALA A 110 -5.71 26.90 3.35
CA ALA A 110 -6.73 26.54 2.37
C ALA A 110 -6.29 26.86 0.92
N ALA A 111 -5.39 27.83 0.73
CA ALA A 111 -4.85 28.20 -0.58
C ALA A 111 -3.78 27.22 -1.09
N THR A 112 -3.23 26.34 -0.24
CA THR A 112 -2.22 25.36 -0.64
C THR A 112 -2.79 24.41 -1.72
N PRO A 113 -2.08 24.22 -2.83
CA PRO A 113 -2.52 23.28 -3.86
C PRO A 113 -2.63 21.84 -3.36
N ARG A 114 -3.71 21.14 -3.76
CA ARG A 114 -3.98 19.74 -3.37
C ARG A 114 -3.18 18.78 -4.26
N SER A 115 -1.85 18.86 -4.19
CA SER A 115 -0.95 18.01 -4.96
C SER A 115 -1.00 16.55 -4.49
N GLY A 116 -1.20 15.62 -5.43
CA GLY A 116 -1.03 14.18 -5.23
C GLY A 116 0.23 13.63 -5.92
N GLN A 117 1.24 14.47 -6.19
CA GLN A 117 2.49 14.06 -6.83
C GLN A 117 3.30 13.11 -5.94
N GLN A 118 4.07 12.22 -6.54
CA GLN A 118 4.93 11.30 -5.79
C GLN A 118 5.98 12.05 -4.96
N ALA A 119 6.55 13.14 -5.50
CA ALA A 119 7.48 13.99 -4.77
C ALA A 119 6.82 14.67 -3.56
N ALA A 120 5.56 15.09 -3.69
CA ALA A 120 4.81 15.75 -2.62
C ALA A 120 4.56 14.80 -1.44
N ILE A 121 4.13 13.55 -1.72
CA ILE A 121 3.90 12.55 -0.67
C ILE A 121 5.22 12.16 0.01
N GLY A 122 6.32 12.05 -0.75
CA GLY A 122 7.65 11.82 -0.19
C GLY A 122 8.14 12.99 0.69
N ALA A 123 7.84 14.23 0.30
CA ALA A 123 8.18 15.43 1.09
C ALA A 123 7.42 15.46 2.43
N ASP A 124 6.15 15.02 2.46
CA ASP A 124 5.38 14.91 3.70
C ASP A 124 6.02 13.95 4.70
N VAL A 125 6.55 12.82 4.22
CA VAL A 125 7.24 11.86 5.09
C VAL A 125 8.48 12.50 5.73
N LEU A 126 9.25 13.27 4.96
CA LEU A 126 10.41 13.99 5.49
C LEU A 126 9.98 15.07 6.50
N ALA A 127 8.94 15.84 6.18
CA ALA A 127 8.41 16.86 7.08
C ALA A 127 7.87 16.26 8.40
N LEU A 128 7.19 15.09 8.31
CA LEU A 128 6.77 14.34 9.50
C LEU A 128 7.98 13.91 10.35
N MET A 129 9.02 13.38 9.71
CA MET A 129 10.25 12.97 10.41
C MET A 129 10.90 14.17 11.12
N ASP A 130 10.94 15.33 10.46
CA ASP A 130 11.53 16.54 11.05
C ASP A 130 10.69 17.04 12.25
N ALA A 131 9.37 17.09 12.11
CA ALA A 131 8.45 17.50 13.17
C ALA A 131 8.46 16.55 14.39
N LEU A 132 8.72 15.26 14.18
CA LEU A 132 8.85 14.25 15.25
C LEU A 132 10.29 14.08 15.74
N HIS A 133 11.24 14.89 15.27
CA HIS A 133 12.67 14.81 15.58
C HIS A 133 13.26 13.42 15.29
N ILE A 134 12.83 12.80 14.20
CA ILE A 134 13.31 11.50 13.74
C ILE A 134 14.39 11.72 12.67
N PRO A 135 15.69 11.56 13.00
CA PRO A 135 16.77 11.80 12.04
C PRO A 135 16.80 10.76 10.91
N GLU A 136 16.48 9.51 11.23
CA GLU A 136 16.45 8.39 10.28
C GLU A 136 15.49 7.31 10.76
N ALA A 137 14.91 6.55 9.84
CA ALA A 137 13.96 5.49 10.13
C ALA A 137 14.07 4.33 9.14
N VAL A 138 13.54 3.16 9.49
CA VAL A 138 13.11 2.18 8.49
C VAL A 138 11.80 2.67 7.89
N LEU A 139 11.74 2.77 6.56
CA LEU A 139 10.54 3.18 5.83
C LEU A 139 9.90 1.94 5.19
N ALA A 140 8.63 1.75 5.43
CA ALA A 140 7.91 0.59 4.91
C ALA A 140 6.54 1.00 4.36
N GLY A 141 6.15 0.46 3.21
CA GLY A 141 4.88 0.80 2.62
C GLY A 141 4.51 -0.02 1.39
N TYR A 142 3.30 0.20 0.92
CA TYR A 142 2.75 -0.36 -0.30
C TYR A 142 1.99 0.71 -1.08
N ASP A 143 1.78 0.52 -2.37
CA ASP A 143 1.05 1.44 -3.24
C ASP A 143 1.56 2.90 -3.11
N TRP A 144 0.71 3.90 -2.79
CA TRP A 144 1.15 5.28 -2.57
C TRP A 144 2.19 5.41 -1.46
N GLY A 145 2.00 4.70 -0.36
CA GLY A 145 2.94 4.69 0.76
C GLY A 145 4.27 4.05 0.41
N GLY A 146 4.25 2.95 -0.34
CA GLY A 146 5.45 2.33 -0.88
C GLY A 146 6.19 3.26 -1.84
N ARG A 147 5.44 4.03 -2.65
CA ARG A 147 6.01 5.06 -3.52
C ARG A 147 6.68 6.18 -2.73
N ALA A 148 6.01 6.69 -1.69
CA ALA A 148 6.60 7.71 -0.81
C ALA A 148 7.89 7.21 -0.15
N ALA A 149 7.89 5.96 0.35
CA ALA A 149 9.09 5.35 0.93
C ALA A 149 10.23 5.22 -0.10
N CYS A 150 9.94 4.78 -1.34
CA CYS A 150 10.92 4.73 -2.42
C CYS A 150 11.46 6.12 -2.77
N VAL A 151 10.61 7.15 -2.82
CA VAL A 151 11.02 8.54 -3.10
C VAL A 151 11.99 9.03 -2.03
N VAL A 152 11.69 8.83 -0.75
CA VAL A 152 12.59 9.23 0.35
C VAL A 152 13.89 8.44 0.29
N ALA A 153 13.83 7.11 0.11
CA ALA A 153 15.02 6.26 0.04
C ALA A 153 15.95 6.64 -1.11
N ALA A 154 15.40 7.07 -2.26
CA ALA A 154 16.17 7.46 -3.43
C ALA A 154 16.71 8.90 -3.34
N LEU A 155 15.92 9.86 -2.86
CA LEU A 155 16.31 11.27 -2.84
C LEU A 155 17.04 11.70 -1.56
N LYS A 156 16.81 11.01 -0.46
CA LYS A 156 17.35 11.30 0.87
C LYS A 156 17.78 10.01 1.60
N PRO A 157 18.71 9.23 1.02
CA PRO A 157 19.11 7.93 1.56
C PRO A 157 19.63 8.02 3.01
N SER A 158 20.15 9.18 3.41
CA SER A 158 20.60 9.43 4.78
C SER A 158 19.46 9.48 5.82
N ARG A 159 18.20 9.54 5.39
CA ARG A 159 17.01 9.53 6.25
C ARG A 159 16.35 8.12 6.29
N CYS A 160 16.85 7.18 5.52
CA CYS A 160 16.28 5.84 5.37
C CYS A 160 17.32 4.78 5.71
N VAL A 161 17.17 4.13 6.86
CA VAL A 161 18.05 3.05 7.33
C VAL A 161 17.84 1.77 6.52
N GLY A 162 16.61 1.56 6.06
CA GLY A 162 16.20 0.43 5.24
C GLY A 162 14.80 0.64 4.67
N LEU A 163 14.52 0.02 3.54
CA LEU A 163 13.27 0.14 2.81
C LEU A 163 12.56 -1.19 2.70
N VAL A 164 11.29 -1.27 3.16
CA VAL A 164 10.37 -2.34 2.78
C VAL A 164 9.37 -1.78 1.77
N SER A 165 9.34 -2.33 0.56
CA SER A 165 8.43 -1.89 -0.49
C SER A 165 7.65 -3.07 -1.07
N VAL A 166 6.33 -3.02 -0.98
CA VAL A 166 5.46 -3.96 -1.72
C VAL A 166 5.41 -3.52 -3.17
N ASN A 167 5.44 -4.50 -4.09
CA ASN A 167 5.54 -4.29 -5.55
C ASN A 167 6.84 -3.59 -6.00
N SER A 168 7.90 -3.76 -5.23
CA SER A 168 9.27 -3.46 -5.63
C SER A 168 9.60 -1.97 -5.77
N TYR A 169 10.08 -1.50 -6.93
CA TYR A 169 10.46 -0.11 -7.19
C TYR A 169 9.25 0.68 -7.71
N LEU A 170 8.79 1.67 -6.95
CA LEU A 170 7.52 2.35 -7.23
C LEU A 170 7.65 3.80 -7.74
N ILE A 171 8.87 4.30 -7.94
CA ILE A 171 9.07 5.62 -8.55
C ILE A 171 8.71 5.53 -10.03
N GLN A 172 7.95 6.50 -10.54
CA GLN A 172 7.48 6.55 -11.90
C GLN A 172 8.15 7.69 -12.68
N ASP A 173 8.57 7.41 -13.91
CA ASP A 173 8.90 8.42 -14.91
C ASP A 173 7.59 8.88 -15.57
N ILE A 174 7.07 10.01 -15.09
CA ILE A 174 5.77 10.54 -15.54
C ILE A 174 5.79 10.87 -17.05
N ALA A 175 6.93 11.32 -17.58
CA ALA A 175 7.05 11.65 -19.00
C ALA A 175 6.83 10.43 -19.92
N LYS A 176 7.03 9.21 -19.40
CA LYS A 176 6.81 7.94 -20.12
C LYS A 176 5.45 7.30 -19.86
N ALA A 177 4.57 7.96 -19.12
CA ALA A 177 3.26 7.42 -18.74
C ALA A 177 2.33 7.15 -19.94
N GLY A 178 2.60 7.74 -21.11
CA GLY A 178 1.84 7.47 -22.34
C GLY A 178 2.10 6.11 -23.00
N ALA A 179 3.10 5.34 -22.52
CA ALA A 179 3.35 4.00 -23.05
C ALA A 179 2.31 3.01 -22.51
N PRO A 180 1.60 2.24 -23.37
CA PRO A 180 0.58 1.31 -22.92
C PRO A 180 1.18 0.14 -22.15
N LEU A 181 0.45 -0.32 -21.14
CA LEU A 181 0.73 -1.55 -20.41
C LEU A 181 0.02 -2.75 -21.06
N PRO A 182 0.33 -3.99 -20.68
CA PRO A 182 -0.46 -5.15 -21.10
C PRO A 182 -1.94 -4.97 -20.76
N ALA A 183 -2.84 -5.38 -21.65
CA ALA A 183 -4.29 -5.16 -21.51
C ALA A 183 -4.87 -5.70 -20.19
N SER A 184 -4.33 -6.80 -19.67
CA SER A 184 -4.74 -7.38 -18.38
C SER A 184 -4.39 -6.47 -17.19
N VAL A 185 -3.28 -5.74 -17.27
CA VAL A 185 -2.87 -4.76 -16.25
C VAL A 185 -3.74 -3.51 -16.36
N GLU A 186 -3.96 -3.01 -17.60
CA GLU A 186 -4.83 -1.84 -17.85
C GLU A 186 -6.25 -2.09 -17.34
N TRP A 187 -6.77 -3.29 -17.49
CA TRP A 187 -8.07 -3.68 -16.93
C TRP A 187 -8.14 -3.51 -15.42
N GLY A 188 -7.12 -3.90 -14.68
CA GLY A 188 -7.03 -3.70 -13.22
C GLY A 188 -6.95 -2.23 -12.81
N LEU A 189 -6.49 -1.36 -13.71
CA LEU A 189 -6.29 0.07 -13.48
C LEU A 189 -7.46 0.94 -14.00
N TRP A 190 -8.63 0.35 -14.30
CA TRP A 190 -9.80 1.04 -14.88
C TRP A 190 -10.12 2.38 -14.22
N TYR A 191 -10.00 2.46 -12.89
CA TYR A 191 -10.31 3.65 -12.09
C TYR A 191 -9.37 4.82 -12.41
N GLN A 192 -8.12 4.56 -12.80
CA GLN A 192 -7.18 5.60 -13.19
C GLN A 192 -7.66 6.33 -14.44
N TYR A 193 -8.24 5.63 -15.40
CA TYR A 193 -8.85 6.23 -16.59
C TYR A 193 -10.18 6.92 -16.27
N TYR A 194 -10.99 6.32 -15.42
CA TYR A 194 -12.23 6.93 -14.94
C TYR A 194 -11.97 8.31 -14.31
N PHE A 195 -10.93 8.43 -13.50
CA PHE A 195 -10.56 9.67 -12.81
C PHE A 195 -9.98 10.76 -13.73
N GLN A 196 -9.66 10.43 -14.98
CA GLN A 196 -9.27 11.45 -15.97
C GLN A 196 -10.44 12.35 -16.40
N THR A 197 -11.67 11.89 -16.26
CA THR A 197 -12.89 12.60 -16.70
C THR A 197 -13.54 13.36 -15.55
N GLU A 198 -14.33 14.40 -15.90
CA GLU A 198 -15.17 15.09 -14.91
C GLU A 198 -16.26 14.17 -14.34
N ARG A 199 -16.75 13.22 -15.14
CA ARG A 199 -17.65 12.16 -14.65
C ARG A 199 -16.98 11.31 -13.58
N GLY A 200 -15.71 10.96 -13.75
CA GLY A 200 -14.94 10.19 -12.78
C GLY A 200 -14.70 10.96 -11.49
N ARG A 201 -14.40 12.26 -11.60
CA ARG A 201 -14.30 13.14 -10.43
C ARG A 201 -15.63 13.20 -9.65
N ALA A 202 -16.74 13.46 -10.34
CA ALA A 202 -18.06 13.49 -9.73
C ALA A 202 -18.45 12.11 -9.13
N GLY A 203 -18.09 11.03 -9.82
CA GLY A 203 -18.30 9.67 -9.35
C GLY A 203 -17.53 9.35 -8.09
N LEU A 204 -16.26 9.74 -8.01
CA LEU A 204 -15.46 9.59 -6.78
C LEU A 204 -16.06 10.43 -5.64
N GLN A 205 -16.51 11.65 -5.92
CA GLN A 205 -17.17 12.50 -4.92
C GLN A 205 -18.44 11.85 -4.34
N ALA A 206 -19.26 11.25 -5.20
CA ALA A 206 -20.55 10.68 -4.82
C ALA A 206 -20.44 9.28 -4.19
N ASN A 207 -19.47 8.46 -4.65
CA ASN A 207 -19.41 7.01 -4.38
C ASN A 207 -18.06 6.56 -3.82
N ARG A 208 -17.41 7.36 -2.95
CA ARG A 208 -16.05 7.09 -2.42
C ARG A 208 -15.91 5.69 -1.84
N ARG A 209 -16.88 5.31 -0.98
CA ARG A 209 -16.89 4.05 -0.27
C ARG A 209 -17.13 2.86 -1.20
N ASP A 210 -18.07 3.00 -2.15
CA ASP A 210 -18.37 1.91 -3.09
C ASP A 210 -17.19 1.66 -4.04
N ILE A 211 -16.57 2.74 -4.55
CA ILE A 211 -15.35 2.63 -5.37
C ILE A 211 -14.22 1.98 -4.57
N ALA A 212 -13.99 2.42 -3.34
CA ALA A 212 -12.97 1.84 -2.48
C ALA A 212 -13.23 0.34 -2.21
N ARG A 213 -14.48 -0.05 -1.92
CA ARG A 213 -14.87 -1.45 -1.66
C ARG A 213 -14.66 -2.33 -2.90
N ILE A 214 -14.99 -1.81 -4.10
CA ILE A 214 -14.74 -2.50 -5.36
C ILE A 214 -13.23 -2.69 -5.57
N LEU A 215 -12.44 -1.64 -5.32
CA LEU A 215 -10.99 -1.71 -5.45
C LEU A 215 -10.38 -2.71 -4.46
N TRP A 216 -10.79 -2.71 -3.20
CA TRP A 216 -10.32 -3.69 -2.22
C TRP A 216 -10.56 -5.13 -2.67
N LYS A 217 -11.77 -5.44 -3.16
CA LYS A 217 -12.12 -6.77 -3.66
C LYS A 217 -11.33 -7.17 -4.90
N ASN A 218 -11.11 -6.23 -5.82
CA ASN A 218 -10.35 -6.50 -7.04
C ASN A 218 -8.86 -6.61 -6.79
N ASN A 219 -8.34 -5.75 -5.90
CA ASN A 219 -6.92 -5.68 -5.59
C ASN A 219 -6.46 -6.87 -4.74
N SER A 220 -7.35 -7.39 -3.89
CA SER A 220 -7.07 -8.49 -2.96
C SER A 220 -8.16 -9.56 -3.06
N PRO A 221 -8.24 -10.28 -4.19
CA PRO A 221 -9.36 -11.20 -4.48
C PRO A 221 -9.44 -12.41 -3.54
N THR A 222 -8.35 -12.74 -2.86
CA THR A 222 -8.27 -13.82 -1.87
C THR A 222 -8.55 -13.36 -0.44
N TRP A 223 -8.63 -12.04 -0.22
CA TRP A 223 -8.84 -11.48 1.12
C TRP A 223 -10.33 -11.33 1.46
N HIS A 224 -10.77 -12.06 2.46
CA HIS A 224 -12.16 -12.03 2.95
C HIS A 224 -12.28 -11.08 4.14
N PHE A 225 -12.25 -9.77 3.89
CA PHE A 225 -12.50 -8.76 4.93
C PHE A 225 -14.00 -8.63 5.22
N ASP A 226 -14.34 -8.34 6.49
CA ASP A 226 -15.70 -8.04 6.91
C ASP A 226 -16.04 -6.54 6.75
N ASP A 227 -17.33 -6.23 6.90
CA ASP A 227 -17.82 -4.85 6.82
C ASP A 227 -17.20 -3.95 7.89
N ALA A 228 -16.97 -4.46 9.10
CA ALA A 228 -16.38 -3.68 10.18
C ALA A 228 -14.96 -3.24 9.86
N THR A 229 -14.16 -4.12 9.25
CA THR A 229 -12.80 -3.82 8.75
C THR A 229 -12.82 -2.74 7.69
N PHE A 230 -13.72 -2.86 6.70
CA PHE A 230 -13.84 -1.86 5.65
C PHE A 230 -14.33 -0.51 6.20
N GLU A 231 -15.43 -0.49 6.97
CA GLU A 231 -16.03 0.75 7.46
C GLU A 231 -15.11 1.54 8.42
N ARG A 232 -14.21 0.84 9.11
CA ARG A 232 -13.19 1.48 9.94
C ARG A 232 -12.25 2.33 9.09
N SER A 233 -11.73 1.80 7.99
CA SER A 233 -10.85 2.50 7.07
C SER A 233 -11.60 3.53 6.22
N ALA A 234 -12.85 3.23 5.83
CA ALA A 234 -13.65 4.09 4.95
C ALA A 234 -13.92 5.49 5.53
N LYS A 235 -13.86 5.64 6.85
CA LYS A 235 -13.96 6.96 7.51
C LYS A 235 -12.84 7.92 7.08
N ALA A 236 -11.67 7.41 6.74
CA ALA A 236 -10.55 8.22 6.29
C ALA A 236 -10.80 8.86 4.92
N PHE A 237 -11.70 8.29 4.10
CA PHE A 237 -12.05 8.80 2.76
C PHE A 237 -13.07 9.94 2.81
N ASP A 238 -13.71 10.20 3.96
CA ASP A 238 -14.62 11.33 4.16
C ASP A 238 -13.86 12.67 4.27
N HIS A 239 -12.51 12.64 4.18
CA HIS A 239 -11.67 13.82 4.20
C HIS A 239 -12.07 14.83 3.09
N PRO A 240 -12.16 16.14 3.39
CA PRO A 240 -12.61 17.14 2.43
C PRO A 240 -11.72 17.22 1.16
N ASP A 241 -10.41 17.08 1.32
CA ASP A 241 -9.45 17.16 0.20
C ASP A 241 -9.21 15.80 -0.51
N TYR A 242 -9.88 14.72 -0.08
CA TYR A 242 -9.65 13.38 -0.63
C TYR A 242 -9.80 13.32 -2.15
N VAL A 243 -10.92 13.85 -2.66
CA VAL A 243 -11.22 13.82 -4.08
C VAL A 243 -10.18 14.60 -4.88
N ASP A 244 -9.85 15.82 -4.43
CA ASP A 244 -8.92 16.70 -5.15
C ASP A 244 -7.54 16.07 -5.26
N ILE A 245 -7.03 15.50 -4.16
CA ILE A 245 -5.72 14.87 -4.12
C ILE A 245 -5.70 13.58 -4.95
N VAL A 246 -6.72 12.74 -4.84
CA VAL A 246 -6.82 11.49 -5.62
C VAL A 246 -6.88 11.78 -7.12
N ILE A 247 -7.76 12.70 -7.53
CA ILE A 247 -7.90 13.10 -8.93
C ILE A 247 -6.60 13.70 -9.46
N HIS A 248 -5.97 14.62 -8.70
CA HIS A 248 -4.69 15.19 -9.11
C HIS A 248 -3.61 14.11 -9.23
N SER A 249 -3.50 13.20 -8.27
CA SER A 249 -2.51 12.13 -8.29
C SER A 249 -2.59 11.29 -9.57
N TYR A 250 -3.78 10.81 -9.93
CA TYR A 250 -3.93 9.95 -11.11
C TYR A 250 -3.88 10.72 -12.43
N ARG A 251 -4.34 11.96 -12.48
CA ARG A 251 -4.15 12.82 -13.66
C ARG A 251 -2.68 13.15 -13.89
N HIS A 252 -1.95 13.53 -12.86
CA HIS A 252 -0.53 13.82 -12.94
C HIS A 252 0.28 12.57 -13.35
N ARG A 253 0.01 11.43 -12.73
CA ARG A 253 0.71 10.15 -13.02
C ARG A 253 0.55 9.68 -14.45
N LEU A 254 -0.53 10.06 -15.14
CA LEU A 254 -0.76 9.77 -16.56
C LEU A 254 -0.33 10.93 -17.48
N GLY A 255 0.30 11.97 -16.95
CA GLY A 255 0.75 13.13 -17.72
C GLY A 255 -0.36 14.07 -18.15
N LEU A 256 -1.58 13.98 -17.57
CA LEU A 256 -2.77 14.73 -17.95
C LEU A 256 -3.07 15.91 -17.00
N ALA A 257 -2.29 16.10 -15.95
CA ALA A 257 -2.30 17.30 -15.13
C ALA A 257 -0.86 17.76 -14.88
N ALA A 258 -0.67 19.08 -14.86
CA ALA A 258 0.61 19.66 -14.50
C ALA A 258 0.96 19.37 -13.03
N GLY A 259 2.24 19.23 -12.74
CA GLY A 259 2.74 19.26 -11.38
C GLY A 259 2.79 20.69 -10.83
N TYR A 260 3.04 20.80 -9.54
CA TYR A 260 3.22 22.11 -8.87
C TYR A 260 4.70 22.45 -8.80
N PRO A 261 5.05 23.76 -8.99
CA PRO A 261 6.43 24.23 -9.11
C PRO A 261 7.35 23.84 -7.96
N GLU A 262 6.84 23.80 -6.74
CA GLU A 262 7.60 23.45 -5.52
C GLU A 262 8.14 22.01 -5.56
N TYR A 263 7.54 21.12 -6.34
CA TYR A 263 7.98 19.72 -6.49
C TYR A 263 8.74 19.45 -7.78
N GLU A 264 8.81 20.42 -8.71
CA GLU A 264 9.40 20.22 -10.04
C GLU A 264 10.84 19.71 -10.01
N ALA A 265 11.67 20.28 -9.12
CA ALA A 265 13.07 19.88 -8.98
C ALA A 265 13.21 18.43 -8.49
N ALA A 266 12.30 17.98 -7.62
CA ALA A 266 12.27 16.60 -7.14
C ALA A 266 11.72 15.65 -8.22
N GLU A 267 10.62 16.02 -8.90
CA GLU A 267 10.05 15.23 -10.00
C GLU A 267 11.04 15.03 -11.14
N LYS A 268 11.82 16.06 -11.50
CA LYS A 268 12.88 15.93 -12.50
C LYS A 268 13.96 14.91 -12.11
N LYS A 269 14.34 14.87 -10.81
CA LYS A 269 15.26 13.83 -10.31
C LYS A 269 14.62 12.45 -10.36
N LEU A 270 13.34 12.33 -9.99
CA LEU A 270 12.59 11.08 -9.99
C LEU A 270 12.37 10.53 -11.41
N ALA A 271 12.19 11.40 -12.41
CA ALA A 271 12.07 11.02 -13.83
C ALA A 271 13.32 10.29 -14.35
N ALA A 272 14.50 10.54 -13.76
CA ALA A 272 15.71 9.79 -14.06
C ALA A 272 15.71 8.36 -13.45
N LEU A 273 14.67 8.00 -12.68
CA LEU A 273 14.54 6.73 -11.98
C LEU A 273 15.78 6.39 -11.13
N PRO A 274 16.11 7.25 -10.14
CA PRO A 274 17.32 7.13 -9.35
C PRO A 274 17.37 5.81 -8.59
N ALA A 275 18.55 5.22 -8.47
CA ALA A 275 18.73 3.98 -7.75
C ALA A 275 18.51 4.14 -6.23
N ILE A 276 17.97 3.10 -5.60
CA ILE A 276 17.87 2.98 -4.15
C ILE A 276 19.16 2.32 -3.66
N THR A 277 19.90 3.05 -2.81
CA THR A 277 21.23 2.64 -2.33
C THR A 277 21.19 2.03 -0.93
N VAL A 278 20.09 2.20 -0.20
CA VAL A 278 19.89 1.64 1.14
C VAL A 278 19.51 0.17 1.09
N PRO A 279 19.73 -0.61 2.16
CA PRO A 279 19.24 -1.97 2.24
C PRO A 279 17.73 -2.03 2.02
N ALA A 280 17.27 -2.98 1.20
CA ALA A 280 15.86 -3.10 0.85
C ALA A 280 15.35 -4.54 0.92
N ILE A 281 14.11 -4.70 1.35
CA ILE A 281 13.32 -5.94 1.19
C ILE A 281 12.10 -5.59 0.36
N THR A 282 11.95 -6.26 -0.78
CA THR A 282 10.78 -6.08 -1.63
C THR A 282 9.85 -7.29 -1.52
N LEU A 283 8.55 -7.02 -1.40
CA LEU A 283 7.52 -8.04 -1.19
C LEU A 283 6.51 -7.97 -2.32
N ASP A 284 6.12 -9.12 -2.87
CA ASP A 284 5.02 -9.21 -3.83
C ASP A 284 3.98 -10.20 -3.30
N GLY A 285 2.71 -9.79 -3.25
CA GLY A 285 1.58 -10.69 -3.02
C GLY A 285 1.27 -11.48 -4.28
N MET A 286 1.28 -12.82 -4.22
CA MET A 286 1.09 -13.65 -5.40
C MET A 286 -0.36 -13.65 -5.92
N ALA A 287 -1.31 -13.16 -5.13
CA ALA A 287 -2.71 -12.96 -5.51
C ALA A 287 -3.08 -11.47 -5.71
N ASP A 288 -2.08 -10.60 -5.89
CA ASP A 288 -2.31 -9.16 -6.15
C ASP A 288 -3.06 -8.99 -7.47
N GLY A 289 -4.28 -8.42 -7.39
CA GLY A 289 -5.16 -8.21 -8.55
C GLY A 289 -4.86 -6.93 -9.33
N VAL A 290 -3.90 -6.10 -8.88
CA VAL A 290 -3.49 -4.85 -9.54
C VAL A 290 -2.14 -5.01 -10.21
N ILE A 291 -1.14 -5.43 -9.44
CA ILE A 291 0.24 -5.55 -9.89
C ILE A 291 0.66 -7.02 -9.79
N PRO A 292 0.74 -7.74 -10.90
CA PRO A 292 1.16 -9.14 -10.88
C PRO A 292 2.51 -9.32 -10.17
N ALA A 293 2.58 -10.31 -9.29
CA ALA A 293 3.82 -10.67 -8.62
C ALA A 293 4.91 -11.02 -9.64
N THR A 294 6.14 -10.62 -9.34
CA THR A 294 7.30 -10.85 -10.19
C THR A 294 8.39 -11.62 -9.42
N ASP A 295 9.40 -12.08 -10.13
CA ASP A 295 10.62 -12.63 -9.50
C ASP A 295 11.59 -11.52 -9.02
N GLY A 296 11.18 -10.28 -9.10
CA GLY A 296 11.93 -9.09 -8.70
C GLY A 296 13.06 -8.70 -9.65
N ARG A 297 13.36 -9.48 -10.70
CA ARG A 297 14.51 -9.21 -11.61
C ARG A 297 14.32 -7.95 -12.43
N SER A 298 13.11 -7.67 -12.87
CA SER A 298 12.79 -6.50 -13.71
C SER A 298 13.17 -5.18 -13.06
N SER A 299 13.10 -5.10 -11.72
CA SER A 299 13.45 -3.92 -10.94
C SER A 299 14.84 -3.99 -10.29
N ALA A 300 15.58 -5.09 -10.44
CA ALA A 300 16.85 -5.31 -9.75
C ALA A 300 17.87 -4.20 -9.99
N ALA A 301 17.98 -3.70 -11.21
CA ALA A 301 18.90 -2.61 -11.57
C ALA A 301 18.57 -1.26 -10.88
N ARG A 302 17.39 -1.14 -10.26
CA ARG A 302 17.00 0.05 -9.50
C ARG A 302 17.47 0.04 -8.05
N PHE A 303 18.09 -1.06 -7.61
CA PHE A 303 18.62 -1.22 -6.26
C PHE A 303 20.11 -1.49 -6.36
N THR A 304 20.94 -0.59 -5.88
CA THR A 304 22.40 -0.74 -5.84
C THR A 304 22.90 -1.08 -4.43
N GLY A 305 22.05 -0.92 -3.41
CA GLY A 305 22.27 -1.45 -2.07
C GLY A 305 21.89 -2.94 -1.94
N PRO A 306 22.17 -3.56 -0.79
CA PRO A 306 21.74 -4.93 -0.51
C PRO A 306 20.22 -5.07 -0.66
N ARG A 307 19.77 -6.10 -1.41
CA ARG A 307 18.34 -6.34 -1.63
C ARG A 307 17.98 -7.81 -1.52
N SER A 308 16.87 -8.10 -0.86
CA SER A 308 16.15 -9.37 -0.99
C SER A 308 14.75 -9.13 -1.59
N HIS A 309 14.23 -10.15 -2.28
CA HIS A 309 12.87 -10.13 -2.83
C HIS A 309 12.13 -11.38 -2.38
N ARG A 310 10.86 -11.20 -1.98
CA ARG A 310 10.02 -12.29 -1.46
C ARG A 310 8.64 -12.24 -2.11
N GLN A 311 8.15 -13.41 -2.50
CA GLN A 311 6.79 -13.62 -2.97
C GLN A 311 5.97 -14.27 -1.85
N ILE A 312 4.80 -13.72 -1.55
CA ILE A 312 3.93 -14.21 -0.46
C ILE A 312 2.70 -14.89 -1.08
N PRO A 313 2.61 -16.23 -0.98
CA PRO A 313 1.51 -16.98 -1.59
C PRO A 313 0.14 -16.63 -0.99
N GLY A 314 -0.88 -16.53 -1.85
CA GLY A 314 -2.27 -16.33 -1.43
C GLY A 314 -2.60 -14.92 -0.90
N VAL A 315 -1.66 -13.98 -1.00
CA VAL A 315 -1.78 -12.61 -0.50
C VAL A 315 -1.97 -11.64 -1.66
N GLY A 316 -2.88 -10.70 -1.52
CA GLY A 316 -3.19 -9.68 -2.51
C GLY A 316 -2.41 -8.38 -2.29
N HIS A 317 -3.04 -7.27 -2.68
CA HIS A 317 -2.40 -5.96 -2.75
C HIS A 317 -2.18 -5.29 -1.39
N ASN A 318 -3.14 -5.46 -0.45
CA ASN A 318 -3.02 -4.92 0.92
C ASN A 318 -2.20 -5.86 1.81
N LEU A 319 -0.98 -6.19 1.35
CA LEU A 319 -0.10 -7.17 1.96
C LEU A 319 0.10 -6.95 3.48
N PRO A 320 0.27 -5.72 4.02
CA PRO A 320 0.44 -5.54 5.47
C PRO A 320 -0.77 -6.02 6.29
N GLN A 321 -1.98 -5.98 5.74
CA GLN A 321 -3.19 -6.42 6.44
C GLN A 321 -3.52 -7.89 6.16
N GLU A 322 -3.13 -8.39 4.99
CA GLU A 322 -3.34 -9.78 4.58
C GLU A 322 -2.29 -10.75 5.14
N ALA A 323 -1.05 -10.27 5.29
CA ALA A 323 0.10 -11.02 5.80
C ALA A 323 0.92 -10.16 6.78
N PRO A 324 0.33 -9.77 7.93
CA PRO A 324 0.95 -8.83 8.86
C PRO A 324 2.27 -9.34 9.45
N LYS A 325 2.38 -10.64 9.65
CA LYS A 325 3.61 -11.24 10.19
C LYS A 325 4.77 -11.12 9.21
N GLU A 326 4.56 -11.49 7.95
CA GLU A 326 5.57 -11.45 6.89
C GLU A 326 6.05 -10.01 6.65
N PHE A 327 5.13 -9.05 6.72
CA PHE A 327 5.46 -7.63 6.60
C PHE A 327 6.24 -7.13 7.82
N ALA A 328 5.80 -7.44 9.04
CA ALA A 328 6.48 -7.06 10.27
C ALA A 328 7.88 -7.67 10.36
N ASP A 329 8.04 -8.94 9.97
CA ASP A 329 9.34 -9.63 9.96
C ASP A 329 10.33 -8.96 9.00
N ALA A 330 9.88 -8.54 7.80
CA ALA A 330 10.73 -7.82 6.85
C ALA A 330 11.19 -6.47 7.41
N VAL A 331 10.29 -5.73 8.05
CA VAL A 331 10.62 -4.46 8.71
C VAL A 331 11.61 -4.66 9.84
N ALA A 332 11.34 -5.61 10.74
CA ALA A 332 12.20 -5.91 11.88
C ALA A 332 13.59 -6.41 11.45
N GLU A 333 13.69 -7.17 10.36
CA GLU A 333 14.95 -7.62 9.79
C GLU A 333 15.83 -6.44 9.37
N LEU A 334 15.27 -5.48 8.63
CA LEU A 334 16.00 -4.26 8.24
C LEU A 334 16.35 -3.39 9.45
N ALA A 335 15.45 -3.28 10.43
CA ALA A 335 15.70 -2.47 11.63
C ALA A 335 16.81 -3.07 12.52
N ARG A 336 16.92 -4.40 12.61
CA ARG A 336 18.01 -5.07 13.34
C ARG A 336 19.34 -4.93 12.64
N ASN A 337 19.36 -5.12 11.32
CA ASN A 337 20.58 -5.16 10.51
C ASN A 337 21.02 -3.77 10.01
N GLY A 338 20.19 -2.76 10.20
CA GLY A 338 20.42 -1.40 9.73
C GLY A 338 21.59 -0.72 10.43
N LYS A 339 22.30 0.11 9.65
CA LYS A 339 23.38 0.97 10.18
C LYS A 339 22.77 2.28 10.67
N TRP A 340 22.39 2.29 11.94
CA TRP A 340 21.87 3.49 12.60
C TRP A 340 23.03 4.45 12.93
N ARG A 341 22.77 5.75 12.81
CA ARG A 341 23.70 6.77 13.29
C ARG A 341 23.73 6.73 14.81
N SER A 342 24.92 6.80 15.37
CA SER A 342 25.15 6.88 16.82
C SER A 342 24.80 8.26 17.36
#